data_7d5d444b96d53f389b459ffcfe6270cc
#
_entry.id   7d5d444b96d53f389b459ffcfe6270cc
#
_cell.length_a   1.000
_cell.length_b   1.000
_cell.length_c   1.000
_cell.angle_alpha   90.00
_cell.angle_beta   90.00
_cell.angle_gamma   90.00
#
_symmetry.space_group_name_H-M   'P 1'
#
loop_
_entity.id
_entity.type
_entity.pdbx_description
1 polymer ?
#
loop_
_entity_poly.entity_id
_entity_poly.type
_entity_poly.pdbx_seq_one_letter_code
_entity_poly.pdbx_strand_id
1 'polypeptide(L)'
;MNDIRYSKKNNEIECVHYKDCRKSYPPHTHANHLIAGYVEEGRVKITIEDDCRVYEEGDEFQIYPDILHAIEPVDDNTYSMMALCIKTETNAEDKYLEELKSTILDRPENLYLIEEMAADSQISPYHMIRKFKKAFGLTPHQFQIQCKVRKAQKLLEENKSISEVTYEAGFYDQSHFVRCFQKIVGMTPKKYQEIIRRN
;
A
#
# COMPACT_ATOMS: atom_id res chain seq x y z
N MET A 1 23.93 0.88 3.11
CA MET A 1 23.37 1.22 1.79
C MET A 1 22.34 0.16 1.52
N ASN A 2 21.05 0.49 1.42
CA ASN A 2 20.01 -0.53 1.23
C ASN A 2 20.17 -1.16 -0.16
N ASP A 3 20.54 -2.46 -0.22
CA ASP A 3 20.57 -3.22 -1.48
C ASP A 3 19.24 -3.97 -1.61
N ILE A 4 18.35 -3.46 -2.46
CA ILE A 4 17.05 -4.09 -2.75
C ILE A 4 17.09 -4.54 -4.19
N ARG A 5 17.02 -5.86 -4.39
CA ARG A 5 17.00 -6.48 -5.72
C ARG A 5 15.62 -6.99 -6.02
N TYR A 6 15.12 -6.63 -7.17
CA TYR A 6 13.82 -7.05 -7.68
C TYR A 6 14.02 -7.95 -8.90
N SER A 7 13.32 -9.06 -8.94
CA SER A 7 13.25 -9.93 -10.09
C SER A 7 11.82 -10.43 -10.31
N LYS A 8 11.46 -10.69 -11.55
CA LYS A 8 10.15 -11.18 -11.93
C LYS A 8 10.30 -12.45 -12.75
N LYS A 9 9.69 -13.55 -12.29
CA LYS A 9 9.70 -14.84 -12.94
C LYS A 9 8.41 -15.10 -13.69
N ASN A 10 7.93 -14.42 -14.54
CA ASN A 10 6.63 -14.38 -15.22
C ASN A 10 5.69 -13.30 -14.64
N ASN A 11 4.45 -13.25 -15.14
CA ASN A 11 3.47 -12.27 -14.66
C ASN A 11 2.81 -12.64 -13.30
N GLU A 12 3.24 -13.72 -12.66
CA GLU A 12 2.59 -14.30 -11.49
C GLU A 12 3.45 -14.25 -10.23
N ILE A 13 4.78 -14.26 -10.38
CA ILE A 13 5.70 -14.29 -9.23
C ILE A 13 6.73 -13.17 -9.35
N GLU A 14 6.77 -12.33 -8.34
CA GLU A 14 7.77 -11.30 -8.14
C GLU A 14 8.61 -11.66 -6.92
N CYS A 15 9.92 -11.55 -7.03
CA CYS A 15 10.85 -11.78 -5.93
C CYS A 15 11.54 -10.48 -5.55
N VAL A 16 11.50 -10.13 -4.28
CA VAL A 16 12.20 -8.98 -3.72
C VAL A 16 13.19 -9.47 -2.69
N HIS A 17 14.46 -9.23 -2.92
CA HIS A 17 15.53 -9.56 -2.00
C HIS A 17 16.05 -8.26 -1.34
N TYR A 18 15.92 -8.18 -0.05
CA TYR A 18 16.39 -7.10 0.79
C TYR A 18 17.71 -7.52 1.43
N LYS A 19 18.78 -6.79 1.19
CA LYS A 19 20.09 -7.05 1.82
C LYS A 19 20.56 -5.81 2.59
N ASP A 20 20.96 -6.00 3.84
CA ASP A 20 21.40 -4.92 4.73
C ASP A 20 20.43 -3.73 4.75
N CYS A 21 19.14 -4.02 4.77
CA CYS A 21 18.08 -3.04 4.60
C CYS A 21 17.71 -2.37 5.94
N ARG A 22 17.60 -1.03 5.94
CA ARG A 22 17.07 -0.24 7.06
C ARG A 22 15.75 0.45 6.73
N LYS A 23 15.18 0.11 5.59
CA LYS A 23 13.97 0.79 5.13
C LYS A 23 12.75 0.30 5.87
N SER A 24 11.96 1.23 6.37
CA SER A 24 10.61 0.97 6.86
C SER A 24 9.60 1.09 5.74
N TYR A 25 8.62 0.21 5.74
CA TYR A 25 7.46 0.26 4.86
C TYR A 25 6.23 0.54 5.72
N PRO A 26 5.65 1.74 5.61
CA PRO A 26 4.44 2.08 6.36
C PRO A 26 3.28 1.16 5.98
N PRO A 27 2.19 1.13 6.76
CA PRO A 27 1.05 0.27 6.48
C PRO A 27 0.55 0.39 5.04
N HIS A 28 0.56 -0.74 4.32
CA HIS A 28 0.14 -0.88 2.92
C HIS A 28 -0.45 -2.26 2.66
N THR A 29 -1.04 -2.44 1.49
CA THR A 29 -1.59 -3.73 1.04
C THR A 29 -1.05 -4.09 -0.34
N HIS A 30 -1.08 -5.37 -0.68
CA HIS A 30 -0.83 -5.86 -2.02
C HIS A 30 -2.08 -6.53 -2.57
N ALA A 31 -2.68 -5.91 -3.58
CA ALA A 31 -3.88 -6.46 -4.22
C ALA A 31 -3.57 -7.80 -4.90
N ASN A 32 -4.37 -8.82 -4.59
CA ASN A 32 -4.32 -10.14 -5.22
C ASN A 32 -2.93 -10.83 -5.18
N HIS A 33 -2.11 -10.53 -4.16
CA HIS A 33 -0.81 -11.16 -4.00
C HIS A 33 -0.65 -11.74 -2.60
N LEU A 34 -0.37 -13.03 -2.52
CA LEU A 34 0.18 -13.66 -1.34
C LEU A 34 1.67 -13.29 -1.24
N ILE A 35 2.10 -12.81 -0.10
CA ILE A 35 3.51 -12.61 0.19
C ILE A 35 3.97 -13.76 1.07
N ALA A 36 4.96 -14.49 0.63
CA ALA A 36 5.65 -15.50 1.40
C ALA A 36 7.12 -15.10 1.49
N GLY A 37 7.68 -15.06 2.68
CA GLY A 37 9.06 -14.65 2.85
C GLY A 37 9.72 -15.28 4.05
N TYR A 38 11.02 -15.11 4.13
CA TYR A 38 11.82 -15.53 5.27
C TYR A 38 12.93 -14.51 5.55
N VAL A 39 13.35 -14.45 6.80
CA VAL A 39 14.43 -13.59 7.27
C VAL A 39 15.76 -14.35 7.10
N GLU A 40 16.67 -13.77 6.32
CA GLU A 40 18.00 -14.36 6.07
C GLU A 40 19.01 -13.96 7.15
N GLU A 41 18.90 -12.72 7.65
CA GLU A 41 19.82 -12.17 8.63
C GLU A 41 19.21 -10.99 9.40
N GLY A 42 19.52 -10.88 10.68
CA GLY A 42 19.03 -9.81 11.53
C GLY A 42 17.62 -10.03 12.04
N ARG A 43 16.93 -8.92 12.35
CA ARG A 43 15.58 -8.94 12.89
C ARG A 43 14.71 -7.89 12.18
N VAL A 44 13.48 -8.26 11.88
CA VAL A 44 12.51 -7.39 11.27
C VAL A 44 11.18 -7.45 12.01
N LYS A 45 10.58 -6.31 12.26
CA LYS A 45 9.25 -6.22 12.85
C LYS A 45 8.22 -6.14 11.71
N ILE A 46 7.30 -7.09 11.67
CA ILE A 46 6.20 -7.12 10.73
C ILE A 46 4.90 -6.99 11.54
N THR A 47 4.12 -5.97 11.20
CA THR A 47 2.79 -5.77 11.75
C THR A 47 1.77 -6.19 10.70
N ILE A 48 0.92 -7.15 11.01
CA ILE A 48 -0.15 -7.66 10.14
C ILE A 48 -1.48 -7.35 10.83
N GLU A 49 -2.27 -6.44 10.25
CA GLU A 49 -3.46 -5.86 10.88
C GLU A 49 -3.10 -5.23 12.25
N ASP A 50 -3.57 -5.80 13.35
CA ASP A 50 -3.29 -5.35 14.72
C ASP A 50 -2.25 -6.25 15.43
N ASP A 51 -1.77 -7.32 14.77
CA ASP A 51 -0.76 -8.22 15.32
C ASP A 51 0.66 -7.77 14.91
N CYS A 52 1.48 -7.51 15.91
CA CYS A 52 2.85 -7.03 15.73
C CYS A 52 3.84 -8.09 16.23
N ARG A 53 4.66 -8.62 15.31
CA ARG A 53 5.62 -9.66 15.62
C ARG A 53 7.01 -9.31 15.11
N VAL A 54 8.03 -9.68 15.88
CA VAL A 54 9.43 -9.66 15.45
C VAL A 54 9.78 -11.03 14.88
N TYR A 55 10.32 -11.01 13.67
CA TYR A 55 10.85 -12.17 12.97
C TYR A 55 12.37 -12.11 13.00
N GLU A 56 13.01 -13.22 13.28
CA GLU A 56 14.46 -13.39 13.40
C GLU A 56 15.00 -14.27 12.27
N GLU A 57 16.30 -14.38 12.15
CA GLU A 57 16.98 -15.22 11.17
C GLU A 57 16.41 -16.66 11.14
N GLY A 58 15.98 -17.11 9.97
CA GLY A 58 15.34 -18.40 9.73
C GLY A 58 13.83 -18.42 9.90
N ASP A 59 13.23 -17.34 10.42
CA ASP A 59 11.77 -17.26 10.52
C ASP A 59 11.13 -17.04 9.17
N GLU A 60 10.01 -17.75 8.94
CA GLU A 60 9.16 -17.58 7.77
C GLU A 60 7.91 -16.76 8.11
N PHE A 61 7.42 -16.01 7.14
CA PHE A 61 6.17 -15.27 7.27
C PHE A 61 5.32 -15.36 6.02
N GLN A 62 4.01 -15.23 6.21
CA GLN A 62 3.04 -15.14 5.13
C GLN A 62 2.08 -13.98 5.38
N ILE A 63 1.79 -13.24 4.33
CA ILE A 63 0.80 -12.15 4.34
C ILE A 63 -0.17 -12.42 3.19
N TYR A 64 -1.43 -12.67 3.55
CA TYR A 64 -2.46 -12.96 2.57
C TYR A 64 -2.81 -11.73 1.72
N PRO A 65 -3.39 -11.94 0.52
CA PRO A 65 -3.80 -10.85 -0.35
C PRO A 65 -4.65 -9.81 0.39
N ASP A 66 -4.40 -8.55 0.06
CA ASP A 66 -5.14 -7.38 0.55
C ASP A 66 -5.06 -7.10 2.06
N ILE A 67 -4.30 -7.88 2.81
CA ILE A 67 -4.11 -7.67 4.26
C ILE A 67 -3.16 -6.50 4.48
N LEU A 68 -3.60 -5.57 5.37
CA LEU A 68 -2.80 -4.42 5.79
C LEU A 68 -1.59 -4.89 6.58
N HIS A 69 -0.40 -4.46 6.18
CA HIS A 69 0.83 -4.79 6.88
C HIS A 69 1.86 -3.67 6.79
N ALA A 70 2.77 -3.66 7.75
CA ALA A 70 3.91 -2.76 7.82
C ALA A 70 5.17 -3.56 8.12
N ILE A 71 6.32 -3.07 7.64
CA ILE A 71 7.62 -3.70 7.86
C ILE A 71 8.57 -2.63 8.39
N GLU A 72 9.22 -2.91 9.51
CA GLU A 72 10.14 -1.97 10.17
C GLU A 72 11.40 -2.71 10.67
N PRO A 73 12.58 -2.10 10.57
CA PRO A 73 13.77 -2.62 11.23
C PRO A 73 13.58 -2.62 12.76
N VAL A 74 14.23 -3.54 13.45
CA VAL A 74 14.26 -3.56 14.92
C VAL A 74 15.48 -2.79 15.40
N ASP A 75 15.28 -1.85 16.33
CA ASP A 75 16.35 -1.06 16.98
C ASP A 75 17.28 -0.34 15.98
N ASP A 76 16.74 0.15 14.88
CA ASP A 76 17.49 0.78 13.77
C ASP A 76 18.61 -0.10 13.16
N ASN A 77 18.61 -1.41 13.42
CA ASN A 77 19.53 -2.35 12.80
C ASN A 77 19.11 -2.70 11.37
N THR A 78 20.03 -3.29 10.63
CA THR A 78 19.74 -3.81 9.31
C THR A 78 19.07 -5.18 9.39
N TYR A 79 18.29 -5.51 8.37
CA TYR A 79 17.75 -6.84 8.13
C TYR A 79 17.97 -7.27 6.69
N SER A 80 18.15 -8.56 6.50
CA SER A 80 18.13 -9.19 5.16
C SER A 80 17.00 -10.19 5.11
N MET A 81 16.19 -10.13 4.07
CA MET A 81 15.05 -11.03 3.88
C MET A 81 14.74 -11.23 2.40
N MET A 82 14.14 -12.37 2.08
CA MET A 82 13.54 -12.61 0.78
C MET A 82 12.03 -12.64 0.90
N ALA A 83 11.35 -11.99 -0.04
CA ALA A 83 9.90 -12.00 -0.16
C ALA A 83 9.49 -12.37 -1.59
N LEU A 84 8.61 -13.34 -1.70
CA LEU A 84 7.94 -13.74 -2.93
C LEU A 84 6.53 -13.15 -2.92
N CYS A 85 6.21 -12.32 -3.90
CA CYS A 85 4.86 -11.84 -4.13
C CYS A 85 4.23 -12.72 -5.22
N ILE A 86 3.32 -13.59 -4.83
CA ILE A 86 2.68 -14.60 -5.69
C ILE A 86 1.27 -14.12 -6.00
N LYS A 87 0.97 -13.91 -7.27
CA LYS A 87 -0.38 -13.55 -7.71
C LYS A 87 -1.36 -14.68 -7.40
N THR A 88 -2.47 -14.36 -6.76
CA THR A 88 -3.55 -15.30 -6.43
C THR A 88 -4.81 -14.97 -7.23
N GLU A 89 -5.62 -15.98 -7.50
CA GLU A 89 -6.95 -15.76 -8.06
C GLU A 89 -7.88 -15.22 -6.97
N THR A 90 -8.69 -14.22 -7.32
CA THR A 90 -9.70 -13.64 -6.42
C THR A 90 -10.87 -14.60 -6.24
N ASN A 91 -11.29 -14.85 -5.00
CA ASN A 91 -12.52 -15.58 -4.73
C ASN A 91 -13.73 -14.80 -5.27
N ALA A 92 -14.56 -15.44 -6.07
CA ALA A 92 -15.72 -14.85 -6.75
C ALA A 92 -16.85 -14.37 -5.81
N GLU A 93 -16.76 -14.66 -4.52
CA GLU A 93 -17.83 -14.37 -3.55
C GLU A 93 -18.03 -12.88 -3.22
N ASP A 94 -17.04 -12.03 -3.50
CA ASP A 94 -17.12 -10.59 -3.23
C ASP A 94 -16.89 -9.74 -4.50
N LYS A 95 -17.44 -10.17 -5.63
CA LYS A 95 -17.30 -9.49 -6.92
C LYS A 95 -17.58 -7.97 -6.85
N TYR A 96 -18.59 -7.56 -6.10
CA TYR A 96 -18.92 -6.15 -5.93
C TYR A 96 -17.85 -5.37 -5.14
N LEU A 97 -17.13 -6.00 -4.20
CA LEU A 97 -16.01 -5.36 -3.49
C LEU A 97 -14.80 -5.17 -4.41
N GLU A 98 -14.54 -6.13 -5.28
CA GLU A 98 -13.49 -6.01 -6.29
C GLU A 98 -13.85 -4.95 -7.35
N GLU A 99 -15.12 -4.85 -7.74
CA GLU A 99 -15.61 -3.80 -8.63
C GLU A 99 -15.44 -2.41 -7.98
N LEU A 100 -15.80 -2.25 -6.71
CA LEU A 100 -15.58 -1.02 -5.95
C LEU A 100 -14.09 -0.68 -5.86
N LYS A 101 -13.26 -1.64 -5.52
CA LYS A 101 -11.79 -1.48 -5.45
C LYS A 101 -11.21 -1.05 -6.80
N SER A 102 -11.61 -1.73 -7.88
CA SER A 102 -11.19 -1.41 -9.25
C SER A 102 -11.61 0.01 -9.65
N THR A 103 -12.84 0.38 -9.35
CA THR A 103 -13.39 1.72 -9.62
C THR A 103 -12.58 2.81 -8.91
N ILE A 104 -12.22 2.59 -7.65
CA ILE A 104 -11.37 3.52 -6.87
C ILE A 104 -9.94 3.58 -7.43
N LEU A 105 -9.38 2.44 -7.84
CA LEU A 105 -8.04 2.38 -8.43
C LEU A 105 -7.96 3.15 -9.75
N ASP A 106 -8.95 3.00 -10.61
CA ASP A 106 -8.97 3.60 -11.94
C ASP A 106 -9.10 5.12 -11.89
N ARG A 107 -9.93 5.63 -10.99
CA ARG A 107 -10.20 7.07 -10.87
C ARG A 107 -10.25 7.53 -9.41
N PRO A 108 -9.14 7.47 -8.68
CA PRO A 108 -9.13 7.80 -7.26
C PRO A 108 -9.53 9.24 -6.95
N GLU A 109 -9.42 10.16 -7.92
CA GLU A 109 -9.81 11.57 -7.79
C GLU A 109 -11.31 11.78 -7.69
N ASN A 110 -12.13 10.84 -8.13
CA ASN A 110 -13.58 10.98 -8.14
C ASN A 110 -14.15 10.98 -6.71
N LEU A 111 -15.33 11.59 -6.57
CA LEU A 111 -16.13 11.44 -5.36
C LEU A 111 -16.88 10.11 -5.42
N TYR A 112 -16.69 9.27 -4.41
CA TYR A 112 -17.42 8.01 -4.26
C TYR A 112 -18.31 8.12 -3.02
N LEU A 113 -19.61 8.05 -3.22
CA LEU A 113 -20.61 7.99 -2.15
C LEU A 113 -20.86 6.52 -1.81
N ILE A 114 -20.44 6.12 -0.62
CA ILE A 114 -20.60 4.73 -0.15
C ILE A 114 -22.06 4.31 -0.12
N GLU A 115 -22.96 5.27 0.14
CA GLU A 115 -24.41 5.08 0.13
C GLU A 115 -24.90 4.60 -1.23
N GLU A 116 -24.45 5.23 -2.33
CA GLU A 116 -24.82 4.85 -3.69
C GLU A 116 -24.28 3.46 -4.03
N MET A 117 -23.00 3.22 -3.74
CA MET A 117 -22.36 1.93 -4.01
C MET A 117 -22.96 0.78 -3.20
N ALA A 118 -23.38 1.06 -1.96
CA ALA A 118 -24.05 0.10 -1.10
C ALA A 118 -25.46 -0.22 -1.59
N ALA A 119 -26.18 0.78 -2.11
CA ALA A 119 -27.51 0.60 -2.67
C ALA A 119 -27.50 -0.35 -3.88
N ASP A 120 -26.52 -0.21 -4.78
CA ASP A 120 -26.34 -1.09 -5.95
C ASP A 120 -26.11 -2.55 -5.54
N SER A 121 -25.49 -2.77 -4.38
CA SER A 121 -25.16 -4.08 -3.84
C SER A 121 -26.20 -4.62 -2.86
N GLN A 122 -27.30 -3.91 -2.62
CA GLN A 122 -28.38 -4.26 -1.69
C GLN A 122 -27.88 -4.51 -0.23
N ILE A 123 -26.81 -3.85 0.18
CA ILE A 123 -26.28 -3.92 1.55
C ILE A 123 -26.22 -2.53 2.17
N SER A 124 -26.18 -2.46 3.50
CA SER A 124 -26.04 -1.16 4.18
C SER A 124 -24.63 -0.59 3.98
N PRO A 125 -24.47 0.75 3.95
CA PRO A 125 -23.17 1.42 3.89
C PRO A 125 -22.20 0.93 4.97
N TYR A 126 -22.68 0.74 6.19
CA TYR A 126 -21.89 0.22 7.30
C TYR A 126 -21.37 -1.21 7.03
N HIS A 127 -22.24 -2.07 6.48
CA HIS A 127 -21.86 -3.43 6.13
C HIS A 127 -20.83 -3.45 5.00
N MET A 128 -20.99 -2.60 3.98
CA MET A 128 -20.01 -2.47 2.90
C MET A 128 -18.64 -2.03 3.42
N ILE A 129 -18.57 -0.99 4.29
CA ILE A 129 -17.31 -0.52 4.87
C ILE A 129 -16.61 -1.65 5.65
N ARG A 130 -17.36 -2.41 6.46
CA ARG A 130 -16.80 -3.53 7.23
C ARG A 130 -16.30 -4.66 6.34
N LYS A 131 -17.09 -5.05 5.34
CA LYS A 131 -16.70 -6.09 4.39
C LYS A 131 -15.47 -5.68 3.59
N PHE A 132 -15.45 -4.45 3.07
CA PHE A 132 -14.30 -3.92 2.35
C PHE A 132 -13.05 -3.90 3.24
N LYS A 133 -13.17 -3.42 4.49
CA LYS A 133 -12.07 -3.43 5.44
C LYS A 133 -11.60 -4.85 5.76
N LYS A 134 -12.51 -5.80 5.90
CA LYS A 134 -12.17 -7.21 6.14
C LYS A 134 -11.46 -7.84 4.93
N ALA A 135 -11.89 -7.52 3.71
CA ALA A 135 -11.33 -8.08 2.49
C ALA A 135 -9.96 -7.44 2.12
N PHE A 136 -9.80 -6.12 2.37
CA PHE A 136 -8.66 -5.34 1.85
C PHE A 136 -7.84 -4.62 2.93
N GLY A 137 -8.12 -4.85 4.21
CA GLY A 137 -7.40 -4.26 5.33
C GLY A 137 -7.68 -2.77 5.58
N LEU A 138 -8.30 -2.07 4.64
CA LEU A 138 -8.58 -0.63 4.69
C LEU A 138 -10.06 -0.37 4.42
N THR A 139 -10.60 0.72 5.01
CA THR A 139 -11.90 1.21 4.55
C THR A 139 -11.82 1.73 3.12
N PRO A 140 -12.94 1.79 2.35
CA PRO A 140 -12.93 2.37 0.99
C PRO A 140 -12.28 3.75 0.93
N HIS A 141 -12.60 4.63 1.89
CA HIS A 141 -12.00 5.97 1.97
C HIS A 141 -10.49 5.93 2.23
N GLN A 142 -10.02 5.09 3.17
CA GLN A 142 -8.57 4.95 3.41
C GLN A 142 -7.84 4.43 2.17
N PHE A 143 -8.43 3.46 1.48
CA PHE A 143 -7.91 2.92 0.24
C PHE A 143 -7.85 4.00 -0.86
N GLN A 144 -8.92 4.79 -1.02
CA GLN A 144 -8.95 5.91 -1.95
C GLN A 144 -7.85 6.95 -1.66
N ILE A 145 -7.63 7.30 -0.40
CA ILE A 145 -6.55 8.23 -0.02
C ILE A 145 -5.18 7.67 -0.41
N GLN A 146 -4.93 6.37 -0.22
CA GLN A 146 -3.69 5.75 -0.69
C GLN A 146 -3.54 5.84 -2.22
N CYS A 147 -4.60 5.57 -2.96
CA CYS A 147 -4.59 5.67 -4.43
C CYS A 147 -4.34 7.12 -4.90
N LYS A 148 -4.97 8.11 -4.25
CA LYS A 148 -4.71 9.54 -4.49
C LYS A 148 -3.25 9.92 -4.24
N VAL A 149 -2.66 9.42 -3.15
CA VAL A 149 -1.24 9.68 -2.85
C VAL A 149 -0.32 9.03 -3.89
N ARG A 150 -0.61 7.81 -4.34
CA ARG A 150 0.15 7.17 -5.43
C ARG A 150 0.05 7.93 -6.75
N LYS A 151 -1.16 8.42 -7.09
CA LYS A 151 -1.35 9.30 -8.25
C LYS A 151 -0.54 10.59 -8.10
N ALA A 152 -0.57 11.21 -6.90
CA ALA A 152 0.20 12.40 -6.60
C ALA A 152 1.72 12.17 -6.75
N GLN A 153 2.25 11.01 -6.34
CA GLN A 153 3.67 10.69 -6.54
C GLN A 153 4.04 10.73 -8.03
N LYS A 154 3.25 10.08 -8.90
CA LYS A 154 3.48 10.10 -10.35
C LYS A 154 3.45 11.51 -10.93
N LEU A 155 2.47 12.33 -10.53
CA LEU A 155 2.36 13.72 -10.98
C LEU A 155 3.55 14.59 -10.52
N LEU A 156 4.08 14.33 -9.31
CA LEU A 156 5.30 14.99 -8.82
C LEU A 156 6.54 14.59 -9.62
N GLU A 157 6.61 13.34 -10.05
CA GLU A 157 7.67 12.81 -10.94
C GLU A 157 7.61 13.46 -12.33
N GLU A 158 6.44 13.84 -12.80
CA GLU A 158 6.20 14.62 -14.02
C GLU A 158 6.52 16.13 -13.84
N ASN A 159 7.10 16.53 -12.71
CA ASN A 159 7.46 17.91 -12.38
C ASN A 159 6.29 18.90 -12.25
N LYS A 160 5.07 18.43 -12.03
CA LYS A 160 3.91 19.29 -11.76
C LYS A 160 4.06 20.03 -10.44
N SER A 161 3.49 21.22 -10.35
CA SER A 161 3.49 22.00 -9.12
C SER A 161 2.64 21.34 -8.04
N ILE A 162 2.93 21.65 -6.78
CA ILE A 162 2.14 21.12 -5.63
C ILE A 162 0.65 21.46 -5.75
N SER A 163 0.32 22.62 -6.29
CA SER A 163 -1.06 23.06 -6.51
C SER A 163 -1.76 22.21 -7.57
N GLU A 164 -1.13 22.01 -8.73
CA GLU A 164 -1.66 21.15 -9.79
C GLU A 164 -1.84 19.72 -9.31
N VAL A 165 -0.84 19.15 -8.63
CA VAL A 165 -0.90 17.80 -8.05
C VAL A 165 -2.05 17.67 -7.06
N THR A 166 -2.28 18.68 -6.21
CA THR A 166 -3.40 18.67 -5.25
C THR A 166 -4.73 18.50 -5.96
N TYR A 167 -4.95 19.27 -7.01
CA TYR A 167 -6.18 19.26 -7.78
C TYR A 167 -6.33 17.96 -8.60
N GLU A 168 -5.31 17.61 -9.38
CA GLU A 168 -5.36 16.45 -10.29
C GLU A 168 -5.41 15.10 -9.55
N ALA A 169 -4.81 15.01 -8.35
CA ALA A 169 -4.93 13.84 -7.50
C ALA A 169 -6.26 13.79 -6.71
N GLY A 170 -7.11 14.82 -6.82
CA GLY A 170 -8.44 14.87 -6.25
C GLY A 170 -8.48 15.13 -4.75
N PHE A 171 -7.51 15.87 -4.21
CA PHE A 171 -7.57 16.35 -2.83
C PHE A 171 -8.40 17.63 -2.74
N TYR A 172 -9.10 17.78 -1.61
CA TYR A 172 -9.96 18.94 -1.36
C TYR A 172 -9.14 20.25 -1.30
N ASP A 173 -8.01 20.20 -0.59
CA ASP A 173 -7.09 21.33 -0.46
C ASP A 173 -5.64 20.84 -0.28
N GLN A 174 -4.71 21.78 -0.40
CA GLN A 174 -3.28 21.51 -0.29
C GLN A 174 -2.86 21.03 1.11
N SER A 175 -3.51 21.53 2.16
CA SER A 175 -3.18 21.13 3.54
C SER A 175 -3.58 19.68 3.79
N HIS A 176 -4.74 19.26 3.29
CA HIS A 176 -5.19 17.88 3.33
C HIS A 176 -4.24 16.97 2.53
N PHE A 177 -3.89 17.38 1.31
CA PHE A 177 -2.91 16.67 0.48
C PHE A 177 -1.59 16.46 1.22
N VAL A 178 -0.97 17.53 1.73
CA VAL A 178 0.34 17.46 2.40
C VAL A 178 0.29 16.52 3.61
N ARG A 179 -0.76 16.60 4.44
CA ARG A 179 -0.92 15.71 5.60
C ARG A 179 -1.04 14.25 5.19
N CYS A 180 -1.89 13.94 4.20
CA CYS A 180 -2.07 12.57 3.72
C CYS A 180 -0.80 12.01 3.09
N PHE A 181 -0.14 12.81 2.24
CA PHE A 181 1.11 12.44 1.60
C PHE A 181 2.21 12.17 2.63
N GLN A 182 2.40 13.07 3.60
CA GLN A 182 3.40 12.91 4.64
C GLN A 182 3.13 11.68 5.51
N LYS A 183 1.87 11.41 5.85
CA LYS A 183 1.48 10.23 6.63
C LYS A 183 1.82 8.93 5.89
N ILE A 184 1.62 8.87 4.58
CA ILE A 184 1.78 7.63 3.79
C ILE A 184 3.21 7.48 3.25
N VAL A 185 3.83 8.56 2.79
CA VAL A 185 5.16 8.54 2.17
C VAL A 185 6.30 8.81 3.17
N GLY A 186 5.96 9.35 4.37
CA GLY A 186 6.94 9.68 5.41
C GLY A 186 7.68 11.00 5.22
N MET A 187 7.36 11.76 4.16
CA MET A 187 7.95 13.08 3.89
C MET A 187 6.97 14.00 3.17
N THR A 188 7.26 15.31 3.18
CA THR A 188 6.41 16.28 2.47
C THR A 188 6.49 16.11 0.95
N PRO A 189 5.44 16.45 0.19
CA PRO A 189 5.46 16.42 -1.28
C PRO A 189 6.62 17.20 -1.89
N LYS A 190 6.93 18.38 -1.31
CA LYS A 190 8.04 19.21 -1.77
C LYS A 190 9.39 18.51 -1.61
N LYS A 191 9.64 17.90 -0.44
CA LYS A 191 10.87 17.15 -0.18
C LYS A 191 10.99 15.94 -1.11
N TYR A 192 9.88 15.24 -1.35
CA TYR A 192 9.81 14.12 -2.30
C TYR A 192 10.21 14.58 -3.70
N GLN A 193 9.64 15.68 -4.20
CA GLN A 193 9.94 16.23 -5.51
C GLN A 193 11.41 16.70 -5.64
N GLU A 194 11.98 17.31 -4.59
CA GLU A 194 13.39 17.72 -4.57
C GLU A 194 14.35 16.52 -4.67
N ILE A 195 14.02 15.39 -4.03
CA ILE A 195 14.85 14.17 -4.08
C ILE A 195 14.82 13.57 -5.48
N ILE A 196 13.65 13.48 -6.10
CA ILE A 196 13.51 12.89 -7.44
C ILE A 196 14.25 13.71 -8.50
N ARG A 197 14.19 15.03 -8.41
CA ARG A 197 14.90 15.93 -9.35
C ARG A 197 16.42 15.84 -9.28
N ARG A 198 16.97 15.27 -8.20
CA ARG A 198 18.43 15.11 -8.02
C ARG A 198 18.97 13.78 -8.52
N ASN A 199 18.08 12.85 -8.81
CA ASN A 199 18.42 11.53 -9.36
C ASN A 199 18.16 11.48 -10.86
#